data_0a03a02dcffc736c76b3dd6d8639b3cf
#
_entry.id   0a03a02dcffc736c76b3dd6d8639b3cf
#
_cell.length_a   1.000
_cell.length_b   1.000
_cell.length_c   1.000
_cell.angle_alpha   90.00
_cell.angle_beta   90.00
_cell.angle_gamma   90.00
#
_symmetry.space_group_name_H-M   'P 1'
#
loop_
_entity.id
_entity.type
_entity.pdbx_description
1 polymer ?
#
loop_
_entity_poly.entity_id
_entity_poly.type
_entity_poly.pdbx_seq_one_letter_code
_entity_poly.pdbx_strand_id
1 'polypeptide(L)'
;VCELILRLKGNFLWPAMWSWAFYADDPQNSKTASEMGVIIGTSHHEPMARNHQEWSRKRKEYGAWDYTTNQKVIDQFFREGIERMQGTEDIVTIGMRGDGDAAMSKSTNVKLLENVVKNQRKIIEEVTKRPAKETPQVWALYKEVLDYYDKGMRVPDDVIMLLCDDNWGNVCRLPNAK
;
A
#
# COMPACT_ATOMS: atom_id res chain seq x y z
N VAL A 1 -1.68 -7.81 -20.76
CA VAL A 1 -1.79 -6.49 -20.11
C VAL A 1 -0.45 -5.77 -20.17
N CYS A 2 0.66 -6.35 -19.67
CA CYS A 2 1.98 -5.69 -19.62
C CYS A 2 2.45 -5.21 -21.00
N GLU A 3 2.36 -6.03 -22.04
CA GLU A 3 2.70 -5.61 -23.41
C GLU A 3 1.89 -4.39 -23.89
N LEU A 4 0.59 -4.34 -23.56
CA LEU A 4 -0.26 -3.21 -23.91
C LEU A 4 0.22 -1.93 -23.22
N ILE A 5 0.54 -2.01 -21.93
CA ILE A 5 1.06 -0.88 -21.15
C ILE A 5 2.33 -0.33 -21.79
N LEU A 6 3.28 -1.21 -22.11
CA LEU A 6 4.55 -0.82 -22.75
C LEU A 6 4.34 -0.20 -24.15
N ARG A 7 3.45 -0.76 -24.97
CA ARG A 7 3.09 -0.20 -26.30
C ARG A 7 2.45 1.18 -26.16
N LEU A 8 1.75 1.47 -25.08
CA LEU A 8 1.19 2.77 -24.73
C LEU A 8 2.21 3.71 -24.05
N LYS A 9 3.49 3.31 -23.96
CA LYS A 9 4.59 4.06 -23.34
C LYS A 9 4.42 4.23 -21.82
N GLY A 10 3.65 3.35 -21.17
CA GLY A 10 3.58 3.21 -19.71
C GLY A 10 4.53 2.11 -19.24
N ASN A 11 4.87 2.14 -17.96
CA ASN A 11 5.66 1.09 -17.31
C ASN A 11 5.22 0.80 -15.88
N PHE A 12 4.04 1.25 -15.49
CA PHE A 12 3.49 1.10 -14.14
C PHE A 12 2.06 0.59 -14.19
N LEU A 13 1.72 -0.32 -13.28
CA LEU A 13 0.38 -0.90 -13.16
C LEU A 13 -0.07 -0.96 -11.70
N TRP A 14 -1.26 -0.46 -11.43
CA TRP A 14 -2.07 -0.85 -10.28
C TRP A 14 -3.10 -1.88 -10.71
N PRO A 15 -2.97 -3.14 -10.31
CA PRO A 15 -3.95 -4.17 -10.62
C PRO A 15 -5.30 -3.89 -9.97
N ALA A 16 -6.36 -4.47 -10.53
CA ALA A 16 -7.69 -4.40 -9.94
C ALA A 16 -7.68 -5.02 -8.53
N MET A 17 -8.33 -4.35 -7.57
CA MET A 17 -8.31 -4.73 -6.16
C MET A 17 -9.56 -5.45 -5.68
N TRP A 18 -10.72 -5.19 -6.27
CA TRP A 18 -11.96 -5.82 -5.86
C TRP A 18 -12.10 -7.19 -6.49
N SER A 19 -12.44 -8.19 -5.68
CA SER A 19 -12.63 -9.60 -6.05
C SER A 19 -11.38 -10.35 -6.48
N TRP A 20 -10.28 -9.68 -6.76
CA TRP A 20 -9.03 -10.25 -7.26
C TRP A 20 -7.86 -10.01 -6.30
N ALA A 21 -6.87 -10.90 -6.37
CA ALA A 21 -5.65 -10.81 -5.59
C ALA A 21 -4.44 -11.05 -6.51
N PHE A 22 -3.96 -9.99 -7.16
CA PHE A 22 -2.93 -10.05 -8.20
C PHE A 22 -1.75 -10.98 -7.86
N TYR A 23 -1.23 -10.87 -6.65
CA TYR A 23 -0.08 -11.67 -6.22
C TYR A 23 -0.46 -13.11 -5.81
N ALA A 24 -1.69 -13.34 -5.34
CA ALA A 24 -2.10 -14.63 -4.78
C ALA A 24 -2.87 -15.50 -5.78
N ASP A 25 -3.57 -14.89 -6.73
CA ASP A 25 -4.36 -15.62 -7.73
C ASP A 25 -3.45 -16.30 -8.76
N ASP A 26 -2.33 -15.67 -9.11
CA ASP A 26 -1.30 -16.28 -9.95
C ASP A 26 0.09 -15.73 -9.55
N PRO A 27 0.98 -16.56 -8.98
CA PRO A 27 2.33 -16.16 -8.59
C PRO A 27 3.22 -15.72 -9.77
N GLN A 28 2.85 -16.05 -11.02
CA GLN A 28 3.60 -15.62 -12.20
C GLN A 28 3.30 -14.15 -12.57
N ASN A 29 2.24 -13.54 -12.04
CA ASN A 29 1.85 -12.18 -12.40
C ASN A 29 2.96 -11.16 -12.13
N SER A 30 3.50 -11.13 -10.92
CA SER A 30 4.56 -10.18 -10.53
C SER A 30 5.88 -10.46 -11.25
N LYS A 31 6.22 -11.74 -11.41
CA LYS A 31 7.41 -12.16 -12.16
C LYS A 31 7.34 -11.75 -13.63
N THR A 32 6.22 -12.04 -14.29
CA THR A 32 5.99 -11.63 -15.69
C THR A 32 6.05 -10.11 -15.85
N ALA A 33 5.44 -9.36 -14.94
CA ALA A 33 5.49 -7.90 -14.97
C ALA A 33 6.93 -7.40 -14.86
N SER A 34 7.70 -7.91 -13.90
CA SER A 34 9.10 -7.55 -13.68
C SER A 34 9.98 -7.92 -14.88
N GLU A 35 9.85 -9.13 -15.44
CA GLU A 35 10.58 -9.58 -16.64
C GLU A 35 10.28 -8.70 -17.86
N MET A 36 9.09 -8.14 -17.95
CA MET A 36 8.69 -7.23 -19.02
C MET A 36 9.03 -5.76 -18.74
N GLY A 37 9.58 -5.43 -17.58
CA GLY A 37 9.89 -4.05 -17.19
C GLY A 37 8.67 -3.21 -16.80
N VAL A 38 7.60 -3.86 -16.30
CA VAL A 38 6.42 -3.20 -15.75
C VAL A 38 6.47 -3.25 -14.24
N ILE A 39 6.55 -2.08 -13.63
CA ILE A 39 6.55 -1.91 -12.16
C ILE A 39 5.12 -2.10 -11.64
N ILE A 40 4.98 -2.87 -10.57
CA ILE A 40 3.70 -3.08 -9.91
C ILE A 40 3.61 -2.23 -8.65
N GLY A 41 2.46 -1.63 -8.42
CA GLY A 41 2.06 -1.08 -7.14
C GLY A 41 0.73 -1.67 -6.72
N THR A 42 0.32 -1.38 -5.50
CA THR A 42 -1.00 -1.75 -5.00
C THR A 42 -1.80 -0.51 -4.61
N SER A 43 -3.10 -0.63 -4.60
CA SER A 43 -4.01 0.47 -4.32
C SER A 43 -3.86 0.99 -2.87
N HIS A 44 -4.43 2.15 -2.60
CA HIS A 44 -4.36 2.89 -1.35
C HIS A 44 -4.78 2.11 -0.08
N HIS A 45 -5.57 1.05 -0.22
CA HIS A 45 -5.97 0.21 0.91
C HIS A 45 -5.42 -1.23 0.83
N GLU A 46 -4.42 -1.45 0.00
CA GLU A 46 -3.72 -2.72 -0.19
C GLU A 46 -2.23 -2.57 0.14
N PRO A 47 -1.87 -2.27 1.40
CA PRO A 47 -0.49 -1.99 1.75
C PRO A 47 0.41 -3.24 1.72
N MET A 48 1.73 -3.00 1.63
CA MET A 48 2.78 -3.99 1.80
C MET A 48 2.74 -5.13 0.78
N ALA A 49 2.49 -4.79 -0.49
CA ALA A 49 2.39 -5.75 -1.61
C ALA A 49 1.38 -6.88 -1.34
N ARG A 50 0.31 -6.57 -0.58
CA ARG A 50 -0.81 -7.50 -0.31
C ARG A 50 -2.06 -7.02 -1.01
N ASN A 51 -2.93 -7.97 -1.28
CA ASN A 51 -4.26 -7.66 -1.80
C ASN A 51 -5.30 -7.87 -0.69
N HIS A 52 -6.23 -6.92 -0.54
CA HIS A 52 -7.24 -7.00 0.50
C HIS A 52 -8.09 -8.28 0.41
N GLN A 53 -8.28 -8.81 -0.80
CA GLN A 53 -8.95 -10.09 -1.01
C GLN A 53 -8.25 -11.28 -0.34
N GLU A 54 -6.95 -11.25 -0.17
CA GLU A 54 -6.22 -12.30 0.56
C GLU A 54 -6.70 -12.37 2.02
N TRP A 55 -6.81 -11.20 2.67
CA TRP A 55 -7.36 -11.10 4.02
C TRP A 55 -8.82 -11.54 4.08
N SER A 56 -9.64 -11.06 3.17
CA SER A 56 -11.08 -11.36 3.10
C SER A 56 -11.35 -12.86 2.95
N ARG A 57 -10.58 -13.55 2.11
CA ARG A 57 -10.68 -15.00 1.88
C ARG A 57 -10.29 -15.82 3.12
N LYS A 58 -9.37 -15.31 3.94
CA LYS A 58 -8.85 -15.96 5.15
C LYS A 58 -9.29 -15.28 6.44
N ARG A 59 -10.35 -14.50 6.41
CA ARG A 59 -10.82 -13.72 7.56
C ARG A 59 -11.04 -14.54 8.84
N LYS A 60 -11.50 -15.77 8.71
CA LYS A 60 -11.70 -16.68 9.88
C LYS A 60 -10.38 -17.07 10.53
N GLU A 61 -9.30 -17.14 9.77
CA GLU A 61 -7.95 -17.47 10.21
C GLU A 61 -7.23 -16.22 10.76
N TYR A 62 -7.30 -15.11 10.03
CA TYR A 62 -6.58 -13.88 10.35
C TYR A 62 -7.28 -13.00 11.39
N GLY A 63 -8.60 -13.11 11.53
CA GLY A 63 -9.39 -12.29 12.45
C GLY A 63 -9.71 -10.89 11.92
N ALA A 64 -9.86 -9.93 12.84
CA ALA A 64 -10.23 -8.56 12.50
C ALA A 64 -9.09 -7.81 11.79
N TRP A 65 -9.45 -7.01 10.76
CA TRP A 65 -8.57 -6.02 10.14
C TRP A 65 -8.55 -4.76 10.99
N ASP A 66 -7.99 -4.86 12.18
CA ASP A 66 -7.90 -3.78 13.16
C ASP A 66 -6.53 -3.82 13.83
N TYR A 67 -5.70 -2.82 13.51
CA TYR A 67 -4.32 -2.76 13.98
C TYR A 67 -4.21 -2.55 15.49
N THR A 68 -5.24 -2.02 16.15
CA THR A 68 -5.24 -1.82 17.61
C THR A 68 -5.40 -3.12 18.39
N THR A 69 -6.08 -4.09 17.81
CA THR A 69 -6.41 -5.37 18.47
C THR A 69 -5.70 -6.56 17.86
N ASN A 70 -5.23 -6.47 16.61
CA ASN A 70 -4.70 -7.59 15.85
C ASN A 70 -3.35 -7.30 15.18
N GLN A 71 -2.55 -6.41 15.77
CA GLN A 71 -1.29 -5.95 15.18
C GLN A 71 -0.37 -7.10 14.75
N LYS A 72 -0.17 -8.12 15.59
CA LYS A 72 0.80 -9.21 15.32
C LYS A 72 0.47 -9.97 14.03
N VAL A 73 -0.81 -10.28 13.80
CA VAL A 73 -1.25 -11.02 12.61
C VAL A 73 -1.15 -10.12 11.37
N ILE A 74 -1.50 -8.83 11.52
CA ILE A 74 -1.38 -7.86 10.43
C ILE A 74 0.09 -7.61 10.06
N ASP A 75 0.98 -7.47 11.04
CA ASP A 75 2.42 -7.32 10.79
C ASP A 75 3.00 -8.57 10.08
N GLN A 76 2.57 -9.78 10.47
CA GLN A 76 2.98 -11.00 9.78
C GLN A 76 2.43 -11.04 8.34
N PHE A 77 1.18 -10.66 8.15
CA PHE A 77 0.58 -10.55 6.82
C PHE A 77 1.35 -9.56 5.93
N PHE A 78 1.74 -8.42 6.46
CA PHE A 78 2.58 -7.43 5.76
C PHE A 78 3.95 -7.98 5.42
N ARG A 79 4.59 -8.68 6.36
CA ARG A 79 5.91 -9.31 6.16
C ARG A 79 5.90 -10.29 4.98
N GLU A 80 4.94 -11.18 4.93
CA GLU A 80 4.79 -12.15 3.83
C GLU A 80 4.61 -11.47 2.47
N GLY A 81 3.97 -10.29 2.41
CA GLY A 81 3.86 -9.52 1.19
C GLY A 81 5.22 -9.02 0.70
N ILE A 82 6.04 -8.47 1.60
CA ILE A 82 7.39 -8.00 1.26
C ILE A 82 8.32 -9.17 0.92
N GLU A 83 8.19 -10.31 1.61
CA GLU A 83 8.97 -11.52 1.30
C GLU A 83 8.72 -12.02 -0.12
N ARG A 84 7.46 -12.06 -0.57
CA ARG A 84 7.13 -12.57 -1.91
C ARG A 84 7.50 -11.63 -3.05
N MET A 85 7.65 -10.33 -2.79
CA MET A 85 8.10 -9.37 -3.82
C MET A 85 9.62 -9.32 -3.98
N GLN A 86 10.39 -10.12 -3.22
CA GLN A 86 11.85 -10.14 -3.36
C GLN A 86 12.25 -10.59 -4.77
N GLY A 87 13.08 -9.78 -5.42
CA GLY A 87 13.54 -10.04 -6.79
C GLY A 87 12.64 -9.45 -7.89
N THR A 88 11.59 -8.70 -7.54
CA THR A 88 10.79 -7.91 -8.47
C THR A 88 10.99 -6.41 -8.20
N GLU A 89 10.64 -5.57 -9.18
CA GLU A 89 10.66 -4.12 -9.05
C GLU A 89 9.24 -3.62 -8.80
N ASP A 90 8.94 -3.33 -7.53
CA ASP A 90 7.62 -2.88 -7.11
C ASP A 90 7.70 -1.56 -6.34
N ILE A 91 6.64 -0.76 -6.37
CA ILE A 91 6.44 0.38 -5.48
C ILE A 91 5.51 -0.06 -4.36
N VAL A 92 6.01 -0.07 -3.13
CA VAL A 92 5.26 -0.56 -1.96
C VAL A 92 4.31 0.51 -1.47
N THR A 93 3.01 0.24 -1.49
CA THR A 93 2.03 1.08 -0.80
C THR A 93 2.18 0.90 0.70
N ILE A 94 2.30 2.01 1.43
CA ILE A 94 2.32 2.04 2.90
C ILE A 94 1.11 2.81 3.45
N GLY A 95 0.91 2.73 4.74
CA GLY A 95 -0.29 3.21 5.41
C GLY A 95 -1.30 2.08 5.58
N MET A 96 -2.48 2.43 6.05
CA MET A 96 -3.57 1.48 6.25
C MET A 96 -4.90 2.24 6.29
N ARG A 97 -5.93 1.65 5.71
CA ARG A 97 -7.32 2.04 5.93
C ARG A 97 -8.07 0.94 6.69
N GLY A 98 -9.29 1.22 7.06
CA GLY A 98 -10.15 0.23 7.70
C GLY A 98 -10.58 -0.87 6.74
N ASP A 99 -11.25 -1.86 7.28
CA ASP A 99 -11.73 -3.02 6.53
C ASP A 99 -12.68 -2.60 5.40
N GLY A 100 -12.52 -3.22 4.23
CA GLY A 100 -13.37 -2.94 3.07
C GLY A 100 -13.28 -1.50 2.54
N ASP A 101 -12.11 -0.86 2.65
CA ASP A 101 -11.90 0.54 2.23
C ASP A 101 -12.70 1.57 3.07
N ALA A 102 -13.06 1.20 4.29
CA ALA A 102 -13.65 2.13 5.27
C ALA A 102 -12.58 2.97 5.96
N ALA A 103 -12.99 4.00 6.70
CA ALA A 103 -12.09 4.71 7.60
C ALA A 103 -11.59 3.78 8.71
N MET A 104 -10.30 3.88 9.06
CA MET A 104 -9.66 3.02 10.07
C MET A 104 -10.25 3.22 11.47
N SER A 105 -10.79 4.39 11.76
CA SER A 105 -11.42 4.71 13.04
C SER A 105 -12.49 5.79 12.87
N LYS A 106 -13.40 5.92 13.86
CA LYS A 106 -14.45 6.96 13.88
C LYS A 106 -13.90 8.38 14.04
N SER A 107 -12.67 8.51 14.52
CA SER A 107 -11.98 9.80 14.71
C SER A 107 -10.61 9.75 14.06
N THR A 108 -10.07 10.91 13.71
CA THR A 108 -8.70 11.00 13.16
C THR A 108 -7.68 10.53 14.18
N ASN A 109 -7.08 9.38 13.93
CA ASN A 109 -6.05 8.81 14.80
C ASN A 109 -4.67 8.85 14.09
N VAL A 110 -4.12 10.07 14.01
CA VAL A 110 -2.80 10.32 13.37
C VAL A 110 -1.73 9.43 13.97
N LYS A 111 -1.64 9.35 15.29
CA LYS A 111 -0.62 8.55 15.98
C LYS A 111 -0.69 7.06 15.64
N LEU A 112 -1.90 6.51 15.50
CA LEU A 112 -2.07 5.12 15.11
C LEU A 112 -1.54 4.89 13.69
N LEU A 113 -1.91 5.76 12.74
CA LEU A 113 -1.48 5.64 11.36
C LEU A 113 0.04 5.81 11.21
N GLU A 114 0.64 6.77 11.91
CA GLU A 114 2.09 6.95 11.96
C GLU A 114 2.81 5.72 12.55
N ASN A 115 2.24 5.10 13.59
CA ASN A 115 2.77 3.86 14.14
C ASN A 115 2.69 2.69 13.17
N VAL A 116 1.58 2.55 12.43
CA VAL A 116 1.44 1.56 11.36
C VAL A 116 2.56 1.73 10.33
N VAL A 117 2.75 2.94 9.81
CA VAL A 117 3.78 3.24 8.81
C VAL A 117 5.19 2.98 9.35
N LYS A 118 5.46 3.36 10.59
CA LYS A 118 6.75 3.06 11.23
C LYS A 118 7.04 1.55 11.28
N ASN A 119 6.04 0.74 11.64
CA ASN A 119 6.19 -0.71 11.69
C ASN A 119 6.30 -1.33 10.30
N GLN A 120 5.54 -0.85 9.32
CA GLN A 120 5.66 -1.27 7.92
C GLN A 120 7.07 -1.02 7.38
N ARG A 121 7.64 0.16 7.61
CA ARG A 121 9.01 0.49 7.20
C ARG A 121 10.05 -0.39 7.89
N LYS A 122 9.87 -0.69 9.18
CA LYS A 122 10.72 -1.63 9.91
C LYS A 122 10.64 -3.05 9.30
N ILE A 123 9.46 -3.52 8.91
CA ILE A 123 9.29 -4.80 8.23
C ILE A 123 10.03 -4.80 6.88
N ILE A 124 9.94 -3.72 6.10
CA ILE A 124 10.68 -3.58 4.85
C ILE A 124 12.19 -3.73 5.10
N GLU A 125 12.76 -3.03 6.07
CA GLU A 125 14.17 -3.13 6.42
C GLU A 125 14.57 -4.54 6.87
N GLU A 126 13.77 -5.17 7.71
CA GLU A 126 14.03 -6.51 8.22
C GLU A 126 14.02 -7.57 7.11
N VAL A 127 13.12 -7.46 6.14
CA VAL A 127 12.99 -8.44 5.04
C VAL A 127 14.01 -8.17 3.94
N THR A 128 14.13 -6.92 3.49
CA THR A 128 15.03 -6.57 2.39
C THR A 128 16.50 -6.52 2.79
N LYS A 129 16.80 -6.44 4.10
CA LYS A 129 18.15 -6.22 4.66
C LYS A 129 18.79 -4.90 4.17
N ARG A 130 17.98 -3.92 3.82
CA ARG A 130 18.39 -2.58 3.36
C ARG A 130 17.60 -1.52 4.12
N PRO A 131 18.11 -0.29 4.20
CA PRO A 131 17.33 0.84 4.73
C PRO A 131 16.00 1.00 3.97
N ALA A 132 14.90 1.30 4.68
CA ALA A 132 13.58 1.41 4.08
C ALA A 132 13.52 2.39 2.89
N LYS A 133 14.32 3.46 2.95
CA LYS A 133 14.43 4.47 1.88
C LYS A 133 14.94 3.94 0.54
N GLU A 134 15.57 2.78 0.51
CA GLU A 134 16.05 2.14 -0.72
C GLU A 134 14.97 1.31 -1.42
N THR A 135 13.85 1.05 -0.75
CA THR A 135 12.66 0.43 -1.35
C THR A 135 11.69 1.56 -1.69
N PRO A 136 11.32 1.75 -2.97
CA PRO A 136 10.35 2.78 -3.34
C PRO A 136 9.01 2.57 -2.63
N GLN A 137 8.51 3.60 -1.98
CA GLN A 137 7.26 3.56 -1.22
C GLN A 137 6.33 4.67 -1.65
N VAL A 138 5.04 4.40 -1.62
CA VAL A 138 3.98 5.38 -1.88
C VAL A 138 2.97 5.39 -0.74
N TRP A 139 2.55 6.58 -0.34
CA TRP A 139 1.47 6.78 0.63
C TRP A 139 0.36 7.60 0.01
N ALA A 140 -0.81 6.98 -0.19
CA ALA A 140 -1.97 7.63 -0.77
C ALA A 140 -2.75 8.41 0.29
N LEU A 141 -2.83 9.71 0.09
CA LEU A 141 -3.62 10.63 0.92
C LEU A 141 -5.03 10.74 0.32
N TYR A 142 -5.83 9.71 0.51
CA TYR A 142 -7.17 9.57 -0.05
C TYR A 142 -8.25 9.63 1.04
N LYS A 143 -9.39 10.27 0.74
CA LYS A 143 -10.51 10.45 1.67
C LYS A 143 -10.05 11.02 3.02
N GLU A 144 -10.37 10.32 4.13
CA GLU A 144 -10.04 10.74 5.49
C GLU A 144 -8.53 10.90 5.75
N VAL A 145 -7.66 10.29 4.94
CA VAL A 145 -6.22 10.44 5.09
C VAL A 145 -5.76 11.85 4.73
N LEU A 146 -6.49 12.56 3.84
CA LEU A 146 -6.28 13.99 3.61
C LEU A 146 -6.56 14.81 4.88
N ASP A 147 -7.62 14.45 5.62
CA ASP A 147 -7.93 15.12 6.91
C ASP A 147 -6.82 14.86 7.95
N TYR A 148 -6.18 13.69 7.92
CA TYR A 148 -5.05 13.40 8.79
C TYR A 148 -3.84 14.27 8.44
N TYR A 149 -3.60 14.47 7.15
CA TYR A 149 -2.54 15.36 6.67
C TYR A 149 -2.79 16.82 7.12
N ASP A 150 -4.01 17.31 6.98
CA ASP A 150 -4.42 18.65 7.46
C ASP A 150 -4.24 18.79 8.98
N LYS A 151 -4.39 17.71 9.73
CA LYS A 151 -4.20 17.68 11.20
C LYS A 151 -2.76 17.42 11.64
N GLY A 152 -1.82 17.50 10.73
CA GLY A 152 -0.40 17.46 11.05
C GLY A 152 0.30 16.13 10.85
N MET A 153 -0.37 15.07 10.35
CA MET A 153 0.33 13.86 9.88
C MET A 153 1.33 14.24 8.79
N ARG A 154 2.49 13.61 8.81
CA ARG A 154 3.51 13.85 7.80
C ARG A 154 3.95 12.53 7.15
N VAL A 155 4.18 12.62 5.86
CA VAL A 155 4.78 11.56 5.06
C VAL A 155 6.31 11.68 5.21
N PRO A 156 7.04 10.59 5.44
CA PRO A 156 8.51 10.63 5.42
C PRO A 156 9.06 11.19 4.11
N ASP A 157 10.14 11.95 4.16
CA ASP A 157 10.68 12.70 3.00
C ASP A 157 11.11 11.79 1.82
N ASP A 158 11.39 10.52 2.09
CA ASP A 158 11.77 9.50 1.10
C ASP A 158 10.57 8.70 0.55
N VAL A 159 9.35 9.05 0.95
CA VAL A 159 8.12 8.39 0.51
C VAL A 159 7.40 9.24 -0.53
N ILE A 160 6.97 8.62 -1.63
CA ILE A 160 6.16 9.27 -2.64
C ILE A 160 4.78 9.60 -2.03
N MET A 161 4.46 10.87 -1.97
CA MET A 161 3.15 11.32 -1.52
C MET A 161 2.19 11.35 -2.71
N LEU A 162 1.17 10.50 -2.68
CA LEU A 162 0.10 10.48 -3.68
C LEU A 162 -1.08 11.30 -3.19
N LEU A 163 -1.27 12.46 -3.79
CA LEU A 163 -2.47 13.29 -3.57
C LEU A 163 -3.55 12.88 -4.56
N CYS A 164 -4.75 12.69 -4.04
CA CYS A 164 -5.90 12.27 -4.83
C CYS A 164 -6.83 13.45 -5.08
N ASP A 165 -7.46 13.47 -6.25
CA ASP A 165 -8.62 14.30 -6.51
C ASP A 165 -9.87 13.75 -5.80
N ASP A 166 -10.94 14.54 -5.81
CA ASP A 166 -12.27 14.06 -5.46
C ASP A 166 -12.91 13.30 -6.63
N ASN A 167 -14.11 12.76 -6.42
CA ASN A 167 -14.84 12.01 -7.46
C ASN A 167 -15.30 12.88 -8.64
N TRP A 168 -15.05 14.18 -8.61
CA TRP A 168 -15.40 15.16 -9.66
C TRP A 168 -14.16 15.76 -10.36
N GLY A 169 -12.96 15.26 -10.05
CA GLY A 169 -11.72 15.70 -10.67
C GLY A 169 -11.11 16.96 -10.04
N ASN A 170 -11.54 17.37 -8.84
CA ASN A 170 -10.94 18.52 -8.17
C ASN A 170 -9.76 18.10 -7.30
N VAL A 171 -8.59 18.68 -7.54
CA VAL A 171 -7.42 18.55 -6.67
C VAL A 171 -7.62 19.44 -5.44
N CYS A 172 -8.09 18.86 -4.34
CA CYS A 172 -8.46 19.58 -3.14
C CYS A 172 -7.27 20.01 -2.27
N ARG A 173 -6.11 19.36 -2.43
CA ARG A 173 -4.91 19.62 -1.63
C ARG A 173 -3.66 19.55 -2.51
N LEU A 174 -2.71 20.40 -2.19
CA LEU A 174 -1.34 20.38 -2.72
C LEU A 174 -0.36 20.20 -1.57
N PRO A 175 0.87 19.73 -1.84
CA PRO A 175 1.90 19.65 -0.81
C PRO A 175 2.08 21.04 -0.17
N ASN A 176 2.06 21.09 1.14
CA ASN A 176 2.43 22.32 1.83
C ASN A 176 3.94 22.52 1.71
N ALA A 177 4.37 23.70 1.32
CA ALA A 177 5.76 24.09 1.51
C ALA A 177 6.05 24.04 3.02
N LYS A 178 7.12 23.33 3.41
CA LYS A 178 7.64 23.39 4.78
C LYS A 178 8.25 24.74 5.07
#